data_a475d646d0d36e567e46e01982d0ba21
#
_entry.id   a475d646d0d36e567e46e01982d0ba21
#
_cell.length_a   1.000
_cell.length_b   1.000
_cell.length_c   1.000
_cell.angle_alpha   90.00
_cell.angle_beta   90.00
_cell.angle_gamma   90.00
#
_symmetry.space_group_name_H-M   'P 1'
#
loop_
_entity.id
_entity.type
_entity.pdbx_description
1 polymer ?
#
loop_
_entity_poly.entity_id
_entity_poly.type
_entity_poly.pdbx_seq_one_letter_code
_entity_poly.pdbx_strand_id
1 'polypeptide(L)'
;MRPDERQPFKERWLGRYIAYDIESFFVAITEVSTVAGYLAGCLDNPAHNPRFADNGYYASFAPLCDPYPCHLHINLDERYRNRGIGSALIAAFAAQAASAGRSGIHVVTGERARNVRFYEKNEFRPLATARWNGADVVFMGRSLRPRRRSVISTERT
;
A
#
# COMPACT_ATOMS: atom_id res chain seq x y z
N MET A 1 6.97 -0.42 -23.77
CA MET A 1 6.94 -1.75 -23.12
C MET A 1 6.61 -2.79 -24.18
N ARG A 2 7.48 -3.78 -24.36
CA ARG A 2 7.28 -4.87 -25.32
C ARG A 2 6.14 -5.78 -24.87
N PRO A 3 5.48 -6.52 -25.79
CA PRO A 3 4.38 -7.42 -25.42
C PRO A 3 4.80 -8.52 -24.43
N ASP A 4 6.03 -8.99 -24.49
CA ASP A 4 6.63 -9.96 -23.59
C ASP A 4 6.90 -9.43 -22.16
N GLU A 5 7.04 -8.11 -21.99
CA GLU A 5 7.23 -7.45 -20.69
C GLU A 5 5.90 -7.14 -19.99
N ARG A 6 4.78 -7.12 -20.72
CA ARG A 6 3.46 -6.76 -20.17
C ARG A 6 2.89 -7.83 -19.27
N GLN A 7 3.09 -9.11 -19.58
CA GLN A 7 2.54 -10.20 -18.79
C GLN A 7 3.20 -10.33 -17.40
N PRO A 8 4.55 -10.34 -17.29
CA PRO A 8 5.21 -10.32 -15.99
C PRO A 8 4.88 -9.06 -15.16
N PHE A 9 4.73 -7.91 -15.83
CA PHE A 9 4.33 -6.67 -15.15
C PHE A 9 2.91 -6.77 -14.59
N LYS A 10 1.94 -7.24 -15.37
CA LYS A 10 0.57 -7.47 -14.89
C LYS A 10 0.53 -8.45 -13.73
N GLU A 11 1.27 -9.54 -13.81
CA GLU A 11 1.31 -10.55 -12.76
C GLU A 11 1.85 -9.99 -11.45
N ARG A 12 2.95 -9.25 -11.51
CA ARG A 12 3.59 -8.66 -10.34
C ARG A 12 2.70 -7.66 -9.61
N TRP A 13 1.98 -6.82 -10.34
CA TRP A 13 1.27 -5.68 -9.77
C TRP A 13 -0.24 -5.88 -9.67
N LEU A 14 -0.78 -6.91 -10.29
CA LEU A 14 -2.22 -7.14 -10.34
C LEU A 14 -2.59 -8.62 -10.21
N GLY A 15 -2.10 -9.48 -11.11
CA GLY A 15 -2.56 -10.86 -11.26
C GLY A 15 -2.47 -11.68 -9.98
N ARG A 16 -1.34 -11.62 -9.26
CA ARG A 16 -1.16 -12.34 -8.01
C ARG A 16 -2.14 -11.90 -6.92
N TYR A 17 -2.52 -10.64 -6.86
CA TYR A 17 -3.50 -10.15 -5.90
C TYR A 17 -4.91 -10.65 -6.21
N ILE A 18 -5.30 -10.68 -7.48
CA ILE A 18 -6.58 -11.25 -7.90
C ILE A 18 -6.63 -12.75 -7.62
N ALA A 19 -5.51 -13.46 -7.85
CA ALA A 19 -5.45 -14.92 -7.69
C ALA A 19 -5.46 -15.37 -6.22
N TYR A 20 -4.84 -14.61 -5.31
CA TYR A 20 -4.59 -15.04 -3.93
C TYR A 20 -5.20 -14.16 -2.85
N ASP A 21 -5.50 -12.90 -3.15
CA ASP A 21 -5.92 -11.89 -2.19
C ASP A 21 -7.17 -11.13 -2.66
N ILE A 22 -8.09 -11.81 -3.35
CA ILE A 22 -9.29 -11.20 -3.95
C ILE A 22 -10.15 -10.46 -2.92
N GLU A 23 -10.15 -10.89 -1.67
CA GLU A 23 -10.88 -10.24 -0.57
C GLU A 23 -10.31 -8.87 -0.21
N SER A 24 -9.06 -8.61 -0.57
CA SER A 24 -8.36 -7.34 -0.38
C SER A 24 -8.21 -6.55 -1.69
N PHE A 25 -9.04 -6.90 -2.67
CA PHE A 25 -9.09 -6.22 -3.97
C PHE A 25 -10.33 -5.32 -4.03
N PHE A 26 -10.13 -4.01 -4.08
CA PHE A 26 -11.20 -3.01 -4.08
C PHE A 26 -11.26 -2.31 -5.43
N VAL A 27 -12.46 -2.16 -5.96
CA VAL A 27 -12.71 -1.49 -7.24
C VAL A 27 -13.63 -0.29 -7.03
N ALA A 28 -13.23 0.86 -7.54
CA ALA A 28 -14.07 2.04 -7.59
C ALA A 28 -14.85 2.08 -8.91
N ILE A 29 -16.17 2.04 -8.83
CA ILE A 29 -17.06 2.04 -9.99
C ILE A 29 -17.87 3.35 -9.97
N THR A 30 -17.97 4.01 -11.13
CA THR A 30 -18.77 5.21 -11.32
C THR A 30 -20.26 4.88 -11.44
N GLU A 31 -21.11 5.89 -11.32
CA GLU A 31 -22.57 5.74 -11.49
C GLU A 31 -22.97 5.17 -12.87
N VAL A 32 -22.13 5.37 -13.88
CA VAL A 32 -22.33 4.82 -15.23
C VAL A 32 -21.60 3.48 -15.44
N SER A 33 -21.30 2.77 -14.36
CA SER A 33 -20.68 1.43 -14.36
C SER A 33 -19.30 1.36 -15.02
N THR A 34 -18.55 2.46 -14.99
CA THR A 34 -17.16 2.50 -15.46
C THR A 34 -16.20 2.34 -14.30
N VAL A 35 -15.13 1.56 -14.47
CA VAL A 35 -14.08 1.43 -13.47
C VAL A 35 -13.24 2.71 -13.42
N ALA A 36 -13.28 3.41 -12.30
CA ALA A 36 -12.47 4.61 -12.04
C ALA A 36 -11.07 4.27 -11.55
N GLY A 37 -10.91 3.13 -10.89
CA GLY A 37 -9.64 2.67 -10.37
C GLY A 37 -9.79 1.45 -9.48
N TYR A 38 -8.67 0.98 -8.96
CA TYR A 38 -8.63 -0.17 -8.05
C TYR A 38 -7.50 -0.05 -7.04
N LEU A 39 -7.65 -0.77 -5.95
CA LEU A 39 -6.60 -1.06 -4.98
C LEU A 39 -6.43 -2.58 -4.89
N ALA A 40 -5.21 -3.06 -5.11
CA ALA A 40 -4.79 -4.44 -4.93
C ALA A 40 -3.99 -4.53 -3.62
N GLY A 41 -4.53 -5.18 -2.62
CA GLY A 41 -3.93 -5.30 -1.29
C GLY A 41 -3.63 -6.74 -0.90
N CYS A 42 -2.74 -6.90 0.08
CA CYS A 42 -2.45 -8.17 0.73
C CYS A 42 -2.24 -7.93 2.23
N LEU A 43 -2.80 -8.78 3.07
CA LEU A 43 -2.68 -8.68 4.52
C LEU A 43 -1.44 -9.39 5.09
N ASP A 44 -0.69 -10.11 4.27
CA ASP A 44 0.48 -10.87 4.67
C ASP A 44 1.78 -10.07 4.50
N ASN A 45 2.74 -10.35 5.38
CA ASN A 45 4.06 -9.74 5.30
C ASN A 45 4.82 -10.24 4.05
N PRO A 46 5.12 -9.36 3.08
CA PRO A 46 5.73 -9.77 1.82
C PRO A 46 7.19 -10.21 1.96
N ALA A 47 7.89 -9.77 3.00
CA ALA A 47 9.28 -10.17 3.23
C ALA A 47 9.41 -11.66 3.60
N HIS A 48 8.35 -12.27 4.09
CA HIS A 48 8.29 -13.69 4.48
C HIS A 48 7.40 -14.53 3.57
N ASN A 49 6.89 -13.96 2.48
CA ASN A 49 6.01 -14.65 1.54
C ASN A 49 6.70 -14.84 0.19
N PRO A 50 6.98 -16.09 -0.24
CA PRO A 50 7.67 -16.38 -1.51
C PRO A 50 7.00 -15.81 -2.75
N ARG A 51 5.69 -15.52 -2.70
CA ARG A 51 4.97 -14.89 -3.81
C ARG A 51 5.50 -13.52 -4.20
N PHE A 52 6.22 -12.85 -3.29
CA PHE A 52 6.75 -11.49 -3.49
C PHE A 52 8.28 -11.46 -3.61
N ALA A 53 8.93 -12.62 -3.76
CA ALA A 53 10.39 -12.72 -3.85
C ALA A 53 11.00 -11.96 -5.05
N ASP A 54 10.22 -11.77 -6.12
CA ASP A 54 10.62 -11.01 -7.31
C ASP A 54 10.62 -9.48 -7.06
N ASN A 55 10.03 -9.01 -5.98
CA ASN A 55 10.14 -7.63 -5.50
C ASN A 55 11.37 -7.51 -4.59
N GLY A 56 12.56 -7.48 -5.20
CA GLY A 56 13.85 -7.57 -4.51
C GLY A 56 14.11 -6.51 -3.43
N TYR A 57 13.38 -5.38 -3.46
CA TYR A 57 13.50 -4.35 -2.42
C TYR A 57 13.04 -4.84 -1.04
N TYR A 58 12.23 -5.90 -0.94
CA TYR A 58 11.82 -6.41 0.37
C TYR A 58 12.97 -7.00 1.19
N ALA A 59 14.04 -7.44 0.56
CA ALA A 59 15.27 -7.83 1.28
C ALA A 59 15.83 -6.66 2.11
N SER A 60 15.81 -5.43 1.55
CA SER A 60 16.27 -4.23 2.24
C SER A 60 15.28 -3.71 3.30
N PHE A 61 13.99 -3.96 3.11
CA PHE A 61 12.92 -3.42 3.96
C PHE A 61 12.32 -4.44 4.93
N ALA A 62 12.86 -5.65 5.01
CA ALA A 62 12.31 -6.72 5.83
C ALA A 62 12.03 -6.32 7.30
N PRO A 63 12.92 -5.58 8.01
CA PRO A 63 12.64 -5.14 9.37
C PRO A 63 11.44 -4.19 9.49
N LEU A 64 11.15 -3.40 8.45
CA LEU A 64 10.00 -2.49 8.41
C LEU A 64 8.69 -3.21 8.08
N CYS A 65 8.76 -4.36 7.40
CA CYS A 65 7.58 -5.15 7.09
C CYS A 65 6.94 -5.78 8.34
N ASP A 66 7.67 -5.97 9.43
CA ASP A 66 7.10 -6.52 10.67
C ASP A 66 6.08 -5.56 11.32
N PRO A 67 6.37 -4.26 11.56
CA PRO A 67 5.36 -3.33 12.05
C PRO A 67 4.33 -2.90 11.00
N TYR A 68 4.63 -3.02 9.71
CA TYR A 68 3.75 -2.66 8.59
C TYR A 68 3.56 -3.83 7.62
N PRO A 69 2.95 -4.95 8.06
CA PRO A 69 2.94 -6.19 7.28
C PRO A 69 2.06 -6.14 6.03
N CYS A 70 0.96 -5.41 6.06
CA CYS A 70 0.05 -5.32 4.92
C CYS A 70 0.60 -4.36 3.87
N HIS A 71 0.34 -4.66 2.61
CA HIS A 71 0.80 -3.80 1.51
C HIS A 71 -0.23 -3.68 0.40
N LEU A 72 -0.08 -2.66 -0.43
CA LEU A 72 -1.03 -2.35 -1.48
C LEU A 72 -0.37 -1.73 -2.71
N HIS A 73 -1.09 -1.87 -3.82
CA HIS A 73 -0.92 -1.07 -5.03
C HIS A 73 -2.25 -0.41 -5.39
N ILE A 74 -2.20 0.84 -5.83
CA ILE A 74 -3.39 1.59 -6.22
C ILE A 74 -3.18 2.19 -7.61
N ASN A 75 -4.20 2.11 -8.44
CA ASN A 75 -4.21 2.71 -9.74
C ASN A 75 -5.56 3.40 -10.01
N LEU A 76 -5.50 4.63 -10.48
CA LEU A 76 -6.67 5.43 -10.83
C LEU A 76 -6.54 5.94 -12.26
N ASP A 77 -7.61 5.84 -13.01
CA ASP A 77 -7.74 6.51 -14.30
C ASP A 77 -7.55 8.02 -14.10
N GLU A 78 -6.79 8.67 -14.97
CA GLU A 78 -6.45 10.09 -14.85
C GLU A 78 -7.67 11.01 -14.74
N ARG A 79 -8.76 10.65 -15.42
CA ARG A 79 -10.02 11.39 -15.41
C ARG A 79 -10.69 11.44 -14.04
N TYR A 80 -10.35 10.52 -13.16
CA TYR A 80 -10.97 10.39 -11.83
C TYR A 80 -10.03 10.73 -10.68
N ARG A 81 -8.83 11.22 -10.97
CA ARG A 81 -7.87 11.68 -9.96
C ARG A 81 -8.34 12.97 -9.27
N ASN A 82 -7.82 13.21 -8.07
CA ASN A 82 -8.13 14.40 -7.26
C ASN A 82 -9.61 14.56 -6.89
N ARG A 83 -10.35 13.45 -6.78
CA ARG A 83 -11.78 13.41 -6.41
C ARG A 83 -12.03 12.62 -5.11
N GLY A 84 -10.98 12.28 -4.36
CA GLY A 84 -11.08 11.52 -3.12
C GLY A 84 -11.25 10.00 -3.30
N ILE A 85 -11.31 9.48 -4.51
CA ILE A 85 -11.51 8.04 -4.79
C ILE A 85 -10.34 7.22 -4.27
N GLY A 86 -9.11 7.64 -4.53
CA GLY A 86 -7.92 6.95 -4.03
C GLY A 86 -7.86 6.90 -2.51
N SER A 87 -8.21 8.00 -1.85
CA SER A 87 -8.28 8.05 -0.38
C SER A 87 -9.37 7.13 0.18
N ALA A 88 -10.51 7.03 -0.50
CA ALA A 88 -11.59 6.11 -0.12
C ALA A 88 -11.15 4.63 -0.26
N LEU A 89 -10.44 4.28 -1.32
CA LEU A 89 -9.89 2.94 -1.53
C LEU A 89 -8.87 2.58 -0.43
N ILE A 90 -7.97 3.50 -0.09
CA ILE A 90 -7.01 3.30 1.01
C ILE A 90 -7.73 3.15 2.35
N ALA A 91 -8.75 3.96 2.63
CA ALA A 91 -9.52 3.88 3.86
C ALA A 91 -10.23 2.51 4.00
N ALA A 92 -10.79 1.98 2.91
CA ALA A 92 -11.44 0.67 2.91
C ALA A 92 -10.44 -0.45 3.22
N PHE A 93 -9.27 -0.44 2.59
CA PHE A 93 -8.22 -1.43 2.87
C PHE A 93 -7.66 -1.30 4.28
N ALA A 94 -7.42 -0.07 4.76
CA ALA A 94 -6.95 0.18 6.12
C ALA A 94 -7.95 -0.32 7.17
N ALA A 95 -9.25 -0.13 6.95
CA ALA A 95 -10.30 -0.65 7.82
C ALA A 95 -10.31 -2.18 7.84
N GLN A 96 -10.17 -2.84 6.70
CA GLN A 96 -10.05 -4.30 6.60
C GLN A 96 -8.82 -4.82 7.36
N ALA A 97 -7.67 -4.22 7.15
CA ALA A 97 -6.42 -4.61 7.82
C ALA A 97 -6.51 -4.42 9.34
N ALA A 98 -7.09 -3.32 9.80
CA ALA A 98 -7.32 -3.06 11.23
C ALA A 98 -8.28 -4.09 11.83
N SER A 99 -9.38 -4.42 11.15
CA SER A 99 -10.34 -5.46 11.58
C SER A 99 -9.70 -6.85 11.65
N ALA A 100 -8.71 -7.12 10.81
CA ALA A 100 -7.91 -8.35 10.83
C ALA A 100 -6.79 -8.33 11.91
N GLY A 101 -6.73 -7.30 12.75
CA GLY A 101 -5.74 -7.17 13.82
C GLY A 101 -4.33 -6.83 13.34
N ARG A 102 -4.18 -6.32 12.12
CA ARG A 102 -2.88 -5.96 11.57
C ARG A 102 -2.35 -4.65 12.16
N SER A 103 -1.04 -4.57 12.37
CA SER A 103 -0.40 -3.43 13.03
C SER A 103 -0.19 -2.22 12.13
N GLY A 104 -0.06 -2.44 10.82
CA GLY A 104 0.22 -1.38 9.87
C GLY A 104 0.13 -1.82 8.43
N ILE A 105 0.12 -0.84 7.55
CA ILE A 105 0.13 -1.01 6.10
C ILE A 105 1.30 -0.23 5.50
N HIS A 106 1.83 -0.67 4.38
CA HIS A 106 2.88 0.03 3.69
C HIS A 106 2.68 0.04 2.17
N VAL A 107 3.40 0.95 1.55
CA VAL A 107 3.63 1.01 0.11
C VAL A 107 5.12 1.19 -0.15
N VAL A 108 5.58 0.67 -1.29
CA VAL A 108 6.91 0.98 -1.83
C VAL A 108 6.70 1.64 -3.18
N THR A 109 7.27 2.81 -3.35
CA THR A 109 7.16 3.61 -4.58
C THR A 109 8.47 4.30 -4.90
N GLY A 110 8.61 4.88 -6.09
CA GLY A 110 9.78 5.69 -6.42
C GLY A 110 9.91 6.87 -5.45
N GLU A 111 11.10 7.12 -4.93
CA GLU A 111 11.34 8.19 -3.93
C GLU A 111 10.86 9.57 -4.42
N ARG A 112 11.05 9.84 -5.72
CA ARG A 112 10.64 11.11 -6.35
C ARG A 112 9.33 11.00 -7.12
N ALA A 113 8.56 9.93 -6.90
CA ALA A 113 7.30 9.74 -7.60
C ALA A 113 6.24 10.72 -7.11
N ARG A 114 5.39 11.14 -8.04
CA ARG A 114 4.29 12.08 -7.76
C ARG A 114 3.32 11.57 -6.68
N ASN A 115 3.17 10.27 -6.57
CA ASN A 115 2.25 9.66 -5.60
C ASN A 115 2.74 9.68 -4.15
N VAL A 116 3.98 10.05 -3.88
CA VAL A 116 4.50 10.21 -2.50
C VAL A 116 3.62 11.17 -1.71
N ARG A 117 3.30 12.34 -2.26
CA ARG A 117 2.41 13.34 -1.62
C ARG A 117 1.00 12.81 -1.39
N PHE A 118 0.49 11.98 -2.30
CA PHE A 118 -0.81 11.33 -2.14
C PHE A 118 -0.80 10.38 -0.93
N TYR A 119 0.25 9.58 -0.79
CA TYR A 119 0.39 8.69 0.36
C TYR A 119 0.57 9.46 1.67
N GLU A 120 1.34 10.55 1.68
CA GLU A 120 1.49 11.41 2.86
C GLU A 120 0.15 11.98 3.33
N LYS A 121 -0.70 12.43 2.42
CA LYS A 121 -2.07 12.90 2.73
C LYS A 121 -2.96 11.79 3.30
N ASN A 122 -2.64 10.52 3.02
CA ASN A 122 -3.33 9.35 3.55
C ASN A 122 -2.60 8.71 4.75
N GLU A 123 -1.85 9.52 5.50
CA GLU A 123 -1.18 9.17 6.77
C GLU A 123 -0.01 8.19 6.64
N PHE A 124 0.48 7.94 5.43
CA PHE A 124 1.75 7.22 5.26
C PHE A 124 2.92 8.17 5.49
N ARG A 125 3.99 7.64 6.05
CA ARG A 125 5.24 8.38 6.28
C ARG A 125 6.41 7.66 5.62
N PRO A 126 7.33 8.40 4.96
CA PRO A 126 8.57 7.81 4.47
C PRO A 126 9.42 7.34 5.65
N LEU A 127 9.89 6.09 5.59
CA LEU A 127 10.64 5.46 6.68
C LEU A 127 12.05 5.05 6.28
N ALA A 128 12.24 4.60 5.04
CA ALA A 128 13.56 4.20 4.51
C ALA A 128 13.57 4.25 2.98
N THR A 129 14.77 4.35 2.42
CA THR A 129 15.00 4.28 0.98
C THR A 129 15.95 3.13 0.64
N ALA A 130 15.85 2.62 -0.56
CA ALA A 130 16.74 1.59 -1.10
C ALA A 130 16.91 1.77 -2.61
N ARG A 131 17.97 1.18 -3.15
CA ARG A 131 18.20 1.11 -4.60
C ARG A 131 17.58 -0.18 -5.14
N TRP A 132 16.74 -0.06 -6.17
CA TRP A 132 16.14 -1.20 -6.84
C TRP A 132 15.93 -0.93 -8.32
N ASN A 133 16.39 -1.86 -9.18
CA ASN A 133 16.30 -1.74 -10.64
C ASN A 133 16.77 -0.38 -11.19
N GLY A 134 17.89 0.13 -10.65
CA GLY A 134 18.49 1.38 -11.11
C GLY A 134 17.77 2.66 -10.62
N ALA A 135 16.76 2.56 -9.77
CA ALA A 135 16.05 3.70 -9.22
C ALA A 135 16.02 3.66 -7.69
N ASP A 136 15.85 4.83 -7.07
CA ASP A 136 15.65 4.92 -5.64
C ASP A 136 14.16 4.72 -5.32
N VAL A 137 13.88 3.80 -4.39
CA VAL A 137 12.54 3.51 -3.90
C VAL A 137 12.44 3.86 -2.43
N VAL A 138 11.26 4.30 -2.01
CA VAL A 138 10.94 4.66 -0.64
C VAL A 138 9.87 3.72 -0.08
N PHE A 139 10.13 3.21 1.11
CA PHE A 139 9.14 2.51 1.92
C PHE A 139 8.36 3.53 2.75
N MET A 140 7.06 3.55 2.59
CA MET A 140 6.16 4.43 3.33
C MET A 140 5.20 3.60 4.17
N GLY A 141 5.18 3.82 5.47
CA GLY A 141 4.35 3.08 6.42
C GLY A 141 3.25 3.92 7.04
N ARG A 142 2.10 3.28 7.30
CA ARG A 142 0.99 3.82 8.06
C ARG A 142 0.62 2.87 9.20
N SER A 143 0.70 3.36 10.44
CA SER A 143 0.27 2.59 11.61
C SER A 143 -1.25 2.50 11.69
N LEU A 144 -1.76 1.31 11.99
CA LEU A 144 -3.17 1.05 12.24
C LEU A 144 -3.50 0.96 13.74
N ARG A 145 -2.47 1.00 14.61
CA ARG A 145 -2.68 1.02 16.06
C ARG A 145 -3.26 2.35 16.49
N PRO A 146 -4.29 2.37 17.38
CA PRO A 146 -4.77 3.61 17.96
C PRO A 146 -3.60 4.36 18.61
N ARG A 147 -3.48 5.66 18.35
CA ARG A 147 -2.52 6.49 19.12
C ARG A 147 -2.91 6.36 20.59
N ARG A 148 -2.01 5.87 21.43
CA ARG A 148 -2.18 5.95 22.88
C ARG A 148 -2.34 7.44 23.20
N ARG A 149 -3.53 7.85 23.66
CA ARG A 149 -3.69 9.16 24.29
C ARG A 149 -2.76 9.14 25.50
N SER A 150 -1.81 10.06 25.54
CA SER A 150 -1.04 10.34 26.74
C SER A 150 -2.05 10.88 27.77
N VAL A 151 -2.40 10.06 28.74
CA VAL A 151 -3.14 10.53 29.91
C VAL A 151 -2.12 11.32 30.71
N ILE A 152 -2.17 12.64 30.62
CA ILE A 152 -1.43 13.50 31.55
C ILE A 152 -2.17 13.38 32.86
N SER A 153 -1.63 12.59 33.78
CA SER A 153 -2.06 12.54 35.17
C SER A 153 -1.66 13.85 35.83
N THR A 154 -2.58 14.79 35.97
CA THR A 154 -2.41 15.93 36.86
C THR A 154 -2.65 15.44 38.28
N GLU A 155 -1.60 15.00 38.96
CA GLU A 155 -1.61 14.90 40.41
C GLU A 155 -1.72 16.33 40.95
N ARG A 156 -2.85 16.66 41.56
CA ARG A 156 -2.99 17.83 42.41
C ARG A 156 -2.46 17.48 43.78
N THR A 157 -1.40 18.17 44.17
CA THR A 157 -0.97 18.32 45.57
C THR A 157 -1.98 19.15 46.35
#